data_d687f84c6cd55a727312f59fa7170504
#
_entry.id   d687f84c6cd55a727312f59fa7170504
#
_cell.length_a   1.000
_cell.length_b   1.000
_cell.length_c   1.000
_cell.angle_alpha   90.00
_cell.angle_beta   90.00
_cell.angle_gamma   90.00
#
_symmetry.space_group_name_H-M   'P 1'
#
loop_
_entity.id
_entity.type
_entity.pdbx_description
1 polymer ?
#
loop_
_entity_poly.entity_id
_entity_poly.type
_entity_poly.pdbx_seq_one_letter_code
_entity_poly.pdbx_strand_id
1 'polypeptide(L)'
;MSALEQLRETVARLRAPGGCPWDREQTHQSISDCLIEECCELLDTIDREDFPHMREELGDVLLQVVLHAQMAEDLLACHDIVIV
;
A
#
# COMPACT_ATOMS: atom_id res chain seq x y z
N MET A 1 -3.61 19.55 -0.10
CA MET A 1 -2.95 18.24 -0.14
C MET A 1 -3.75 17.30 -1.01
N SER A 2 -3.11 16.58 -1.94
CA SER A 2 -3.79 15.61 -2.79
C SER A 2 -4.21 14.37 -2.00
N ALA A 3 -5.13 13.58 -2.57
CA ALA A 3 -5.55 12.32 -1.96
C ALA A 3 -4.37 11.35 -1.79
N LEU A 4 -3.45 11.31 -2.76
CA LEU A 4 -2.26 10.46 -2.66
C LEU A 4 -1.34 10.91 -1.52
N GLU A 5 -1.13 12.22 -1.37
CA GLU A 5 -0.34 12.75 -0.27
C GLU A 5 -0.96 12.44 1.09
N GLN A 6 -2.30 12.52 1.18
CA GLN A 6 -3.03 12.14 2.40
C GLN A 6 -2.86 10.66 2.73
N LEU A 7 -2.92 9.80 1.72
CA LEU A 7 -2.68 8.36 1.89
C LEU A 7 -1.27 8.09 2.39
N ARG A 8 -0.27 8.72 1.78
CA ARG A 8 1.13 8.59 2.20
C ARG A 8 1.33 9.03 3.66
N GLU A 9 0.75 10.15 4.04
CA GLU A 9 0.82 10.63 5.42
C GLU A 9 0.15 9.68 6.40
N THR A 10 -1.00 9.15 6.04
CA THR A 10 -1.72 8.20 6.88
C THR A 10 -0.88 6.95 7.13
N VAL A 11 -0.31 6.37 6.07
CA VAL A 11 0.55 5.19 6.19
C VAL A 11 1.80 5.51 7.03
N ALA A 12 2.43 6.65 6.79
CA ALA A 12 3.59 7.06 7.57
C ALA A 12 3.27 7.17 9.07
N ARG A 13 2.12 7.73 9.43
CA ARG A 13 1.68 7.83 10.82
C ARG A 13 1.40 6.47 11.44
N LEU A 14 0.79 5.56 10.70
CA LEU A 14 0.49 4.21 11.18
C LEU A 14 1.77 3.43 11.49
N ARG A 15 2.83 3.68 10.75
CA ARG A 15 4.13 3.01 10.94
C ARG A 15 5.09 3.77 11.85
N ALA A 16 4.76 4.98 12.25
CA ALA A 16 5.61 5.79 13.14
C ALA A 16 5.51 5.31 14.59
N PRO A 17 6.49 5.66 15.46
CA PRO A 17 6.36 5.39 16.90
C PRO A 17 5.04 5.92 17.45
N GLY A 18 4.32 5.08 18.18
CA GLY A 18 2.98 5.39 18.66
C GLY A 18 1.86 5.14 17.67
N GLY A 19 2.18 4.68 16.46
CA GLY A 19 1.19 4.32 15.45
C GLY A 19 0.55 2.97 15.71
N CYS A 20 0.04 2.32 14.66
CA CYS A 20 -0.61 1.02 14.78
C CYS A 20 0.42 -0.10 14.98
N PRO A 21 0.36 -0.87 16.08
CA PRO A 21 1.33 -1.95 16.32
C PRO A 21 1.37 -2.98 15.18
N TRP A 22 0.22 -3.33 14.61
CA TRP A 22 0.16 -4.27 13.50
C TRP A 22 0.91 -3.75 12.28
N ASP A 23 0.67 -2.48 11.88
CA ASP A 23 1.35 -1.86 10.74
C ASP A 23 2.85 -1.74 10.98
N ARG A 24 3.25 -1.43 12.20
CA ARG A 24 4.66 -1.27 12.55
C ARG A 24 5.45 -2.58 12.51
N GLU A 25 4.78 -3.70 12.75
CA GLU A 25 5.41 -5.03 12.73
C GLU A 25 5.56 -5.58 11.32
N GLN A 26 4.88 -5.02 10.33
CA GLN A 26 4.91 -5.55 8.97
C GLN A 26 6.25 -5.29 8.30
N THR A 27 6.64 -6.24 7.44
CA THR A 27 7.84 -6.17 6.59
C THR A 27 7.42 -6.44 5.15
N HIS A 28 8.33 -6.19 4.20
CA HIS A 28 8.08 -6.54 2.80
C HIS A 28 7.68 -8.01 2.67
N GLN A 29 8.36 -8.88 3.40
CA GLN A 29 8.12 -10.33 3.35
C GLN A 29 6.79 -10.71 3.98
N SER A 30 6.41 -10.07 5.09
CA SER A 30 5.19 -10.45 5.82
C SER A 30 3.92 -10.13 5.04
N ILE A 31 3.95 -9.13 4.13
CA ILE A 31 2.79 -8.73 3.34
C ILE A 31 2.93 -8.98 1.84
N SER A 32 3.98 -9.71 1.42
CA SER A 32 4.16 -10.03 0.00
C SER A 32 3.03 -10.87 -0.56
N ASP A 33 2.50 -11.82 0.21
CA ASP A 33 1.35 -12.64 -0.20
C ASP A 33 0.10 -11.78 -0.38
N CYS A 34 -0.09 -10.77 0.46
CA CYS A 34 -1.20 -9.83 0.32
C CYS A 34 -1.12 -9.06 -1.00
N LEU A 35 0.08 -8.65 -1.40
CA LEU A 35 0.28 -7.96 -2.68
C LEU A 35 -0.13 -8.86 -3.85
N ILE A 36 0.28 -10.12 -3.83
CA ILE A 36 -0.10 -11.10 -4.85
C ILE A 36 -1.62 -11.27 -4.89
N GLU A 37 -2.25 -11.45 -3.73
CA GLU A 37 -3.69 -11.63 -3.63
C GLU A 37 -4.45 -10.43 -4.20
N GLU A 38 -4.05 -9.22 -3.82
CA GLU A 38 -4.69 -7.99 -4.31
C GLU A 38 -4.54 -7.84 -5.83
N CYS A 39 -3.37 -8.19 -6.37
CA CYS A 39 -3.14 -8.16 -7.82
C CYS A 39 -4.04 -9.20 -8.54
N CYS A 40 -4.18 -10.40 -7.98
CA CYS A 40 -5.04 -11.43 -8.56
C CYS A 40 -6.52 -11.00 -8.53
N GLU A 41 -6.97 -10.40 -7.44
CA GLU A 41 -8.34 -9.88 -7.33
C GLU A 41 -8.59 -8.77 -8.35
N LEU A 42 -7.62 -7.87 -8.53
CA LEU A 42 -7.72 -6.84 -9.55
C LEU A 42 -7.83 -7.44 -10.96
N LEU A 43 -6.97 -8.40 -11.30
CA LEU A 43 -7.00 -9.06 -12.60
C LEU A 43 -8.34 -9.75 -12.86
N ASP A 44 -8.92 -10.37 -11.85
CA ASP A 44 -10.23 -11.00 -11.95
C ASP A 44 -11.33 -9.98 -12.28
N THR A 45 -11.31 -8.83 -11.64
CA THR A 45 -12.29 -7.76 -11.94
C THR A 45 -12.13 -7.20 -13.34
N ILE A 46 -10.89 -7.11 -13.83
CA ILE A 46 -10.60 -6.68 -15.21
C ILE A 46 -11.17 -7.71 -16.20
N ASP A 47 -10.91 -9.00 -15.98
CA ASP A 47 -11.38 -10.06 -16.86
C ASP A 47 -12.91 -10.13 -16.92
N ARG A 48 -13.58 -9.88 -15.80
CA ARG A 48 -15.03 -9.87 -15.74
C ARG A 48 -15.68 -8.54 -16.13
N GLU A 49 -14.86 -7.53 -16.42
CA GLU A 49 -15.34 -6.16 -16.68
C GLU A 49 -16.23 -5.63 -15.56
N ASP A 50 -15.92 -5.99 -14.32
CA ASP A 50 -16.65 -5.56 -13.13
C ASP A 50 -16.04 -4.24 -12.63
N PHE A 51 -16.43 -3.14 -13.25
CA PHE A 51 -15.83 -1.84 -13.00
C PHE A 51 -16.01 -1.32 -11.56
N PRO A 52 -17.18 -1.49 -10.92
CA PRO A 52 -17.30 -1.09 -9.51
C PRO A 52 -16.31 -1.80 -8.59
N HIS A 53 -16.13 -3.12 -8.73
CA HIS A 53 -15.15 -3.86 -7.93
C HIS A 53 -13.71 -3.59 -8.37
N MET A 54 -13.49 -3.37 -9.67
CA MET A 54 -12.16 -2.96 -10.15
C MET A 54 -11.68 -1.68 -9.46
N ARG A 55 -12.57 -0.73 -9.26
CA ARG A 55 -12.26 0.52 -8.56
C ARG A 55 -11.77 0.26 -7.14
N GLU A 56 -12.43 -0.66 -6.41
CA GLU A 56 -12.02 -1.04 -5.07
C GLU A 56 -10.66 -1.75 -5.08
N GLU A 57 -10.48 -2.69 -5.99
CA GLU A 57 -9.23 -3.46 -6.07
C GLU A 57 -8.04 -2.60 -6.49
N LEU A 58 -8.25 -1.60 -7.33
CA LEU A 58 -7.20 -0.64 -7.66
C LEU A 58 -6.74 0.13 -6.42
N GLY A 59 -7.67 0.51 -5.55
CA GLY A 59 -7.36 1.15 -4.29
C GLY A 59 -6.55 0.24 -3.37
N ASP A 60 -6.93 -1.04 -3.29
CA ASP A 60 -6.24 -2.01 -2.45
C ASP A 60 -4.81 -2.28 -2.95
N VAL A 61 -4.61 -2.37 -4.27
CA VAL A 61 -3.27 -2.50 -4.85
C VAL A 61 -2.44 -1.25 -4.57
N LEU A 62 -3.03 -0.07 -4.72
CA LEU A 62 -2.33 1.19 -4.41
C LEU A 62 -1.90 1.24 -2.95
N LEU A 63 -2.75 0.82 -2.03
CA LEU A 63 -2.40 0.75 -0.61
C LEU A 63 -1.17 -0.12 -0.39
N GLN A 64 -1.09 -1.29 -1.04
CA GLN A 64 0.08 -2.16 -0.96
C GLN A 64 1.36 -1.46 -1.45
N VAL A 65 1.26 -0.72 -2.56
CA VAL A 65 2.39 0.04 -3.10
C VAL A 65 2.87 1.09 -2.09
N VAL A 66 1.95 1.84 -1.50
CA VAL A 66 2.28 2.89 -0.53
C VAL A 66 2.88 2.31 0.74
N LEU A 67 2.35 1.17 1.22
CA LEU A 67 2.91 0.46 2.38
C LEU A 67 4.36 0.04 2.14
N HIS A 68 4.62 -0.60 1.00
CA HIS A 68 5.98 -1.02 0.66
C HIS A 68 6.93 0.17 0.49
N ALA A 69 6.45 1.26 -0.10
CA ALA A 69 7.25 2.47 -0.27
C ALA A 69 7.64 3.07 1.10
N GLN A 70 6.72 3.11 2.04
CA GLN A 70 6.99 3.61 3.39
C GLN A 70 7.98 2.70 4.13
N MET A 71 7.81 1.38 4.03
CA MET A 71 8.75 0.44 4.62
C MET A 71 10.16 0.60 4.04
N ALA A 72 10.27 0.84 2.74
CA ALA A 72 11.55 1.07 2.08
C ALA A 72 12.22 2.36 2.58
N GLU A 73 11.46 3.44 2.75
CA GLU A 73 11.98 4.68 3.35
C GLU A 73 12.51 4.43 4.76
N ASP A 74 11.73 3.71 5.59
CA ASP A 74 12.12 3.40 6.96
C ASP A 74 13.45 2.63 7.02
N LEU A 75 13.61 1.65 6.14
CA LEU A 75 14.80 0.80 6.09
C LEU A 75 16.04 1.54 5.56
N LEU A 76 15.86 2.38 4.55
CA LEU A 76 16.96 3.08 3.90
C LEU A 76 17.36 4.36 4.64
N ALA A 77 16.53 4.82 5.57
CA ALA A 77 16.67 6.09 6.25
C ALA A 77 16.87 7.23 5.25
N CYS A 78 16.21 7.14 4.09
CA CYS A 78 16.25 8.14 3.04
C CYS A 78 14.86 8.31 2.43
N HIS A 79 14.68 9.33 1.59
CA HIS A 79 13.39 9.68 1.03
C HIS A 79 13.43 9.66 -0.51
N ASP A 80 14.18 8.72 -1.07
CA ASP A 80 14.38 8.64 -2.52
C ASP A 80 13.28 7.83 -3.23
N ILE A 81 12.38 7.21 -2.48
CA ILE A 81 11.26 6.48 -3.07
C ILE A 81 10.21 7.50 -3.53
N VAL A 82 9.95 7.52 -4.82
CA VAL A 82 9.00 8.47 -5.43
C VAL A 82 7.72 7.73 -5.82
N ILE A 83 6.61 8.20 -5.27
CA ILE A 83 5.26 7.76 -5.66
C ILE A 83 4.59 8.97 -6.28
N VAL A 84 4.33 8.94 -7.54
CA VAL A 84 3.70 10.05 -8.27
C VAL A 84 2.20 9.93 -8.33
#